data_c3ba2f326f02176d60e2d24a34ae4505
#
_entry.id   c3ba2f326f02176d60e2d24a34ae4505
#
_cell.length_a   1.000
_cell.length_b   1.000
_cell.length_c   1.000
_cell.angle_alpha   90.00
_cell.angle_beta   90.00
_cell.angle_gamma   90.00
#
_symmetry.space_group_name_H-M   'P 1'
#
loop_
_entity.id
_entity.type
_entity.pdbx_description
1 polymer ?
#
loop_
_entity_poly.entity_id
_entity_poly.type
_entity_poly.pdbx_seq_one_letter_code
_entity_poly.pdbx_strand_id
1 'polypeptide(L)'
;MNKKVERNYLEISYLEDLKDSSNLSDHYSINLVDPVDFQLNKFFYKNIGKSHHWVDRLVWSEKQWLDYVSDKKVKTYILKEGDELAGYFELILHTDKNEVEIAYLGLLEEYQNKKLGSYLLSAAIKLSLIHI
;
A
#
# COMPACT_ATOMS: atom_id res chain seq x y z
N MET A 1 10.15 -20.58 17.32
CA MET A 1 9.17 -19.76 18.02
C MET A 1 8.18 -19.18 17.05
N ASN A 2 6.93 -19.54 17.21
CA ASN A 2 5.90 -19.06 16.29
C ASN A 2 5.48 -17.63 16.66
N LYS A 3 5.97 -16.67 15.91
CA LYS A 3 5.42 -15.30 16.02
C LYS A 3 4.08 -15.27 15.31
N LYS A 4 3.06 -15.04 16.10
CA LYS A 4 1.75 -14.76 15.55
C LYS A 4 1.79 -13.37 14.91
N VAL A 5 1.66 -13.31 13.60
CA VAL A 5 1.51 -12.04 12.91
C VAL A 5 0.03 -11.66 13.00
N GLU A 6 -0.26 -10.64 13.78
CA GLU A 6 -1.61 -10.10 13.82
C GLU A 6 -1.85 -9.24 12.59
N ARG A 7 -2.85 -9.59 11.81
CA ARG A 7 -3.34 -8.75 10.73
C ARG A 7 -4.54 -7.97 11.24
N ASN A 8 -4.41 -6.67 11.23
CA ASN A 8 -5.52 -5.79 11.57
C ASN A 8 -6.35 -5.55 10.33
N TYR A 9 -7.62 -5.91 10.39
CA TYR A 9 -8.56 -5.68 9.30
C TYR A 9 -9.37 -4.43 9.60
N LEU A 10 -9.46 -3.56 8.61
CA LEU A 10 -10.30 -2.38 8.65
C LEU A 10 -11.40 -2.54 7.63
N GLU A 11 -12.65 -2.46 8.07
CA GLU A 11 -13.81 -2.53 7.20
C GLU A 11 -14.52 -1.18 7.17
N ILE A 12 -14.62 -0.59 5.98
CA ILE A 12 -15.33 0.67 5.75
C ILE A 12 -16.24 0.46 4.55
N SER A 13 -17.54 0.63 4.75
CA SER A 13 -18.54 0.40 3.72
C SER A 13 -18.93 1.68 2.97
N TYR A 14 -18.76 2.83 3.58
CA TYR A 14 -19.18 4.11 3.01
C TYR A 14 -18.08 5.15 3.15
N LEU A 15 -17.98 6.04 2.15
CA LEU A 15 -16.99 7.12 2.17
C LEU A 15 -17.13 8.05 3.37
N GLU A 16 -18.35 8.26 3.84
CA GLU A 16 -18.62 9.11 4.99
C GLU A 16 -18.08 8.57 6.31
N ASP A 17 -17.76 7.26 6.36
CA ASP A 17 -17.16 6.65 7.54
C ASP A 17 -15.70 7.03 7.67
N LEU A 18 -15.12 7.62 6.63
CA LEU A 18 -13.72 7.95 6.56
C LEU A 18 -13.48 9.40 6.99
N LYS A 19 -12.63 9.58 8.01
CA LYS A 19 -12.14 10.91 8.35
C LYS A 19 -11.14 11.36 7.29
N ASP A 20 -11.43 12.50 6.68
CA ASP A 20 -10.57 13.04 5.66
C ASP A 20 -9.37 13.75 6.27
N SER A 21 -8.16 13.28 5.95
CA SER A 21 -6.90 13.87 6.37
C SER A 21 -6.12 14.40 5.16
N SER A 22 -6.82 14.82 4.14
CA SER A 22 -6.24 15.13 2.82
C SER A 22 -5.59 16.51 2.71
N ASN A 23 -5.46 17.28 3.79
CA ASN A 23 -4.86 18.61 3.76
C ASN A 23 -3.35 18.57 3.77
N LEU A 24 -2.75 17.90 2.78
CA LEU A 24 -1.32 17.91 2.60
C LEU A 24 -0.93 18.86 1.46
N SER A 25 0.30 19.31 1.54
CA SER A 25 0.94 20.15 0.55
C SER A 25 0.83 19.54 -0.85
N ASP A 26 0.77 20.39 -1.88
CA ASP A 26 0.77 20.00 -3.29
C ASP A 26 2.05 19.27 -3.72
N HIS A 27 3.06 19.20 -2.84
CA HIS A 27 4.31 18.48 -3.12
C HIS A 27 4.13 16.96 -3.12
N TYR A 28 3.05 16.46 -2.54
CA TYR A 28 2.79 15.02 -2.45
C TYR A 28 1.82 14.56 -3.51
N SER A 29 2.10 13.41 -4.09
CA SER A 29 1.22 12.79 -5.08
C SER A 29 1.11 11.30 -4.85
N ILE A 30 -0.06 10.75 -5.16
CA ILE A 30 -0.31 9.30 -5.13
C ILE A 30 -0.74 8.89 -6.53
N ASN A 31 0.00 7.95 -7.11
CA ASN A 31 -0.24 7.50 -8.47
C ASN A 31 -0.16 5.98 -8.57
N LEU A 32 -1.02 5.43 -9.43
CA LEU A 32 -0.98 4.01 -9.79
C LEU A 32 0.32 3.72 -10.56
N VAL A 33 0.97 2.61 -10.22
CA VAL A 33 2.13 2.12 -10.95
C VAL A 33 1.66 1.40 -12.21
N ASP A 34 1.77 2.08 -13.35
CA ASP A 34 1.35 1.54 -14.64
C ASP A 34 2.31 2.04 -15.73
N PRO A 35 3.05 1.14 -16.42
CA PRO A 35 3.01 -0.32 -16.28
C PRO A 35 3.56 -0.81 -14.93
N VAL A 36 3.24 -2.05 -14.58
CA VAL A 36 3.69 -2.65 -13.32
C VAL A 36 5.22 -2.70 -13.26
N ASP A 37 5.75 -2.49 -12.06
CA ASP A 37 7.19 -2.53 -11.82
C ASP A 37 7.45 -3.21 -10.47
N PHE A 38 7.74 -4.52 -10.53
CA PHE A 38 7.94 -5.30 -9.32
C PHE A 38 9.15 -4.83 -8.50
N GLN A 39 10.10 -4.16 -9.12
CA GLN A 39 11.26 -3.63 -8.41
C GLN A 39 10.85 -2.60 -7.36
N LEU A 40 9.85 -1.78 -7.66
CA LEU A 40 9.30 -0.82 -6.70
C LEU A 40 8.64 -1.52 -5.52
N ASN A 41 7.81 -2.53 -5.77
CA ASN A 41 7.17 -3.30 -4.71
C ASN A 41 8.21 -3.97 -3.82
N LYS A 42 9.22 -4.57 -4.42
CA LYS A 42 10.31 -5.23 -3.70
C LYS A 42 11.10 -4.23 -2.86
N PHE A 43 11.40 -3.06 -3.41
CA PHE A 43 12.11 -1.99 -2.71
C PHE A 43 11.36 -1.56 -1.45
N PHE A 44 10.08 -1.24 -1.58
CA PHE A 44 9.26 -0.81 -0.45
C PHE A 44 9.09 -1.92 0.58
N TYR A 45 8.85 -3.13 0.12
CA TYR A 45 8.70 -4.27 1.02
C TYR A 45 9.93 -4.45 1.90
N LYS A 46 11.11 -4.43 1.31
CA LYS A 46 12.37 -4.58 2.05
C LYS A 46 12.62 -3.42 3.01
N ASN A 47 12.47 -2.20 2.55
CA ASN A 47 12.89 -1.02 3.31
C ASN A 47 11.90 -0.64 4.39
N ILE A 48 10.62 -0.83 4.17
CA ILE A 48 9.59 -0.59 5.16
C ILE A 48 9.46 -1.81 6.08
N GLY A 49 9.54 -3.00 5.50
CA GLY A 49 9.31 -4.25 6.22
C GLY A 49 10.31 -4.54 7.33
N LYS A 50 11.50 -3.96 7.26
CA LYS A 50 12.53 -4.14 8.31
C LYS A 50 12.00 -3.78 9.69
N SER A 51 11.32 -2.66 9.82
CA SER A 51 10.78 -2.19 11.09
C SER A 51 9.43 -2.81 11.46
N HIS A 52 8.76 -3.43 10.50
CA HIS A 52 7.45 -4.04 10.69
C HIS A 52 7.48 -5.57 10.68
N HIS A 53 8.67 -6.16 10.61
CA HIS A 53 8.86 -7.62 10.58
C HIS A 53 8.13 -8.31 9.43
N TRP A 54 8.07 -7.68 8.27
CA TRP A 54 7.53 -8.29 7.05
C TRP A 54 8.54 -9.29 6.51
N VAL A 55 8.23 -10.55 6.57
CA VAL A 55 9.18 -11.62 6.21
C VAL A 55 8.68 -12.56 5.11
N ASP A 56 7.37 -12.59 4.86
CA ASP A 56 6.75 -13.59 4.00
C ASP A 56 7.27 -13.58 2.57
N ARG A 57 7.60 -12.39 2.04
CA ARG A 57 8.02 -12.22 0.66
C ARG A 57 9.53 -12.10 0.49
N LEU A 58 10.30 -12.15 1.58
CA LEU A 58 11.77 -12.01 1.49
C LEU A 58 12.39 -13.12 0.64
N VAL A 59 11.75 -14.28 0.59
CA VAL A 59 12.23 -15.44 -0.17
C VAL A 59 11.65 -15.52 -1.58
N TRP A 60 10.83 -14.55 -1.98
CA TRP A 60 10.23 -14.57 -3.31
C TRP A 60 11.30 -14.42 -4.40
N SER A 61 11.17 -15.22 -5.45
CA SER A 61 11.93 -15.06 -6.68
C SER A 61 11.42 -13.86 -7.47
N GLU A 62 12.19 -13.40 -8.45
CA GLU A 62 11.73 -12.34 -9.35
C GLU A 62 10.45 -12.74 -10.08
N LYS A 63 10.34 -14.02 -10.47
CA LYS A 63 9.14 -14.52 -11.12
C LYS A 63 7.92 -14.40 -10.20
N GLN A 64 8.06 -14.73 -8.92
CA GLN A 64 6.97 -14.62 -7.97
C GLN A 64 6.54 -13.15 -7.78
N TRP A 65 7.50 -12.24 -7.70
CA TRP A 65 7.20 -10.81 -7.63
C TRP A 65 6.46 -10.33 -8.88
N LEU A 66 6.98 -10.70 -10.05
CA LEU A 66 6.37 -10.29 -11.32
C LEU A 66 4.96 -10.86 -11.47
N ASP A 67 4.76 -12.13 -11.18
CA ASP A 67 3.45 -12.77 -11.26
C ASP A 67 2.44 -12.07 -10.34
N TYR A 68 2.88 -11.72 -9.13
CA TYR A 68 2.02 -11.02 -8.18
C TYR A 68 1.58 -9.65 -8.68
N VAL A 69 2.53 -8.80 -9.05
CA VAL A 69 2.19 -7.43 -9.46
C VAL A 69 1.48 -7.37 -10.81
N SER A 70 1.66 -8.39 -11.65
CA SER A 70 1.02 -8.46 -12.97
C SER A 70 -0.42 -8.97 -12.91
N ASP A 71 -0.84 -9.51 -11.78
CA ASP A 71 -2.22 -9.96 -11.60
C ASP A 71 -3.16 -8.74 -11.68
N LYS A 72 -4.22 -8.86 -12.47
CA LYS A 72 -5.20 -7.79 -12.67
C LYS A 72 -5.87 -7.34 -11.38
N LYS A 73 -5.90 -8.21 -10.38
CA LYS A 73 -6.50 -7.92 -9.07
C LYS A 73 -5.61 -7.09 -8.18
N VAL A 74 -4.32 -6.98 -8.51
CA VAL A 74 -3.34 -6.27 -7.69
C VAL A 74 -3.10 -4.88 -8.27
N LYS A 75 -3.26 -3.86 -7.42
CA LYS A 75 -3.02 -2.46 -7.78
C LYS A 75 -2.01 -1.87 -6.80
N THR A 76 -0.91 -1.37 -7.33
CA THR A 76 0.13 -0.73 -6.53
C THR A 76 0.09 0.78 -6.74
N TYR A 77 0.07 1.52 -5.65
CA TYR A 77 0.09 2.98 -5.66
C TYR A 77 1.32 3.46 -4.92
N ILE A 78 1.93 4.52 -5.42
CA ILE A 78 3.13 5.11 -4.83
C ILE A 78 2.84 6.53 -4.40
N LEU A 79 3.25 6.85 -3.17
CA LEU A 79 3.31 8.21 -2.66
C LEU A 79 4.69 8.77 -2.95
N LYS A 80 4.71 9.94 -3.57
CA LYS A 80 5.94 10.69 -3.83
C LYS A 80 5.86 12.09 -3.23
N GLU A 81 7.01 12.60 -2.81
CA GLU A 81 7.22 14.01 -2.56
C GLU A 81 8.06 14.54 -3.73
N GLY A 82 7.44 15.31 -4.63
CA GLY A 82 8.10 15.65 -5.89
C GLY A 82 8.45 14.38 -6.65
N ASP A 83 9.72 14.17 -6.92
CA ASP A 83 10.23 12.97 -7.59
C ASP A 83 10.72 11.89 -6.62
N GLU A 84 10.69 12.14 -5.33
CA GLU A 84 11.23 11.22 -4.34
C GLU A 84 10.17 10.23 -3.86
N LEU A 85 10.57 8.97 -3.73
CA LEU A 85 9.71 7.92 -3.19
C LEU A 85 9.53 8.14 -1.69
N ALA A 86 8.28 8.14 -1.24
CA ALA A 86 7.95 8.34 0.16
C ALA A 86 7.25 7.14 0.80
N GLY A 87 6.38 6.49 0.06
CA GLY A 87 5.64 5.36 0.58
C GLY A 87 4.85 4.66 -0.50
N TYR A 88 4.06 3.67 -0.10
CA TYR A 88 3.25 2.90 -1.05
C TYR A 88 2.12 2.17 -0.35
N PHE A 89 1.19 1.68 -1.15
CA PHE A 89 0.27 0.64 -0.71
C PHE A 89 -0.10 -0.26 -1.88
N GLU A 90 -0.51 -1.48 -1.54
CA GLU A 90 -0.98 -2.47 -2.50
C GLU A 90 -2.42 -2.83 -2.17
N LEU A 91 -3.27 -2.78 -3.18
CA LEU A 91 -4.66 -3.20 -3.07
C LEU A 91 -4.84 -4.52 -3.81
N ILE A 92 -5.60 -5.44 -3.21
CA ILE A 92 -6.00 -6.67 -3.88
C ILE A 92 -7.52 -6.67 -4.00
N LEU A 93 -8.00 -6.74 -5.24
CA LEU A 93 -9.44 -6.69 -5.54
C LEU A 93 -10.01 -8.11 -5.46
N HIS A 94 -10.79 -8.37 -4.44
CA HIS A 94 -11.51 -9.65 -4.29
C HIS A 94 -12.91 -9.52 -4.92
N THR A 95 -12.96 -9.59 -6.25
CA THR A 95 -14.19 -9.31 -7.00
C THR A 95 -15.32 -10.29 -6.70
N ASP A 96 -14.99 -11.53 -6.38
CA ASP A 96 -15.95 -12.57 -5.99
C ASP A 96 -16.68 -12.24 -4.67
N LYS A 97 -16.04 -11.49 -3.80
CA LYS A 97 -16.60 -11.07 -2.49
C LYS A 97 -16.99 -9.61 -2.47
N ASN A 98 -16.78 -8.88 -3.56
CA ASN A 98 -17.00 -7.44 -3.61
C ASN A 98 -16.24 -6.71 -2.51
N GLU A 99 -14.98 -7.10 -2.29
CA GLU A 99 -14.10 -6.55 -1.25
C GLU A 99 -12.78 -6.12 -1.87
N VAL A 100 -12.12 -5.17 -1.19
CA VAL A 100 -10.74 -4.77 -1.50
C VAL A 100 -9.91 -4.91 -0.24
N GLU A 101 -8.81 -5.62 -0.37
CA GLU A 101 -7.84 -5.79 0.71
C GLU A 101 -6.71 -4.78 0.55
N ILE A 102 -6.34 -4.10 1.64
CA ILE A 102 -5.09 -3.35 1.70
C ILE A 102 -4.03 -4.34 2.16
N ALA A 103 -3.27 -4.88 1.22
CA ALA A 103 -2.32 -5.96 1.51
C ALA A 103 -1.09 -5.46 2.26
N TYR A 104 -0.52 -4.34 1.79
CA TYR A 104 0.61 -3.70 2.42
C TYR A 104 0.47 -2.19 2.29
N LEU A 105 0.94 -1.47 3.29
CA LEU A 105 0.92 -0.02 3.32
C LEU A 105 2.03 0.45 4.25
N GLY A 106 2.79 1.43 3.82
CA GLY A 106 3.81 2.00 4.69
C GLY A 106 4.56 3.16 4.07
N LEU A 107 5.34 3.80 4.92
CA LEU A 107 6.18 4.94 4.59
C LEU A 107 7.65 4.57 4.80
N LEU A 108 8.51 5.08 3.93
CA LEU A 108 9.95 5.02 4.17
C LEU A 108 10.29 5.79 5.45
N GLU A 109 11.36 5.41 6.11
CA GLU A 109 11.74 5.93 7.43
C GLU A 109 11.81 7.46 7.47
N GLU A 110 12.39 8.07 6.42
CA GLU A 110 12.52 9.54 6.33
C GLU A 110 11.18 10.27 6.30
N TYR A 111 10.11 9.58 5.97
CA TYR A 111 8.77 10.17 5.84
C TYR A 111 7.84 9.81 6.99
N GLN A 112 8.32 9.04 7.95
CA GLN A 112 7.57 8.75 9.16
C GLN A 112 7.52 10.00 10.04
N ASN A 113 6.50 10.07 10.91
CA ASN A 113 6.31 11.18 11.85
C ASN A 113 6.00 12.54 11.20
N LYS A 114 5.59 12.55 9.93
CA LYS A 114 5.19 13.78 9.23
C LYS A 114 3.69 13.85 8.96
N LYS A 115 2.89 13.08 9.68
CA LYS A 115 1.44 12.95 9.50
C LYS A 115 1.03 12.39 8.14
N LEU A 116 1.97 11.79 7.42
CA LEU A 116 1.72 11.19 6.11
C LEU A 116 1.01 9.85 6.21
N GLY A 117 1.17 9.15 7.32
CA GLY A 117 0.54 7.84 7.52
C GLY A 117 -0.99 7.91 7.40
N SER A 118 -1.61 8.88 8.06
CA SER A 118 -3.06 9.08 7.97
C SER A 118 -3.49 9.44 6.56
N TYR A 119 -2.73 10.29 5.88
CA TYR A 119 -3.00 10.68 4.50
C TYR A 119 -2.95 9.44 3.58
N LEU A 120 -1.88 8.64 3.71
CA LEU A 120 -1.69 7.45 2.90
C LEU A 120 -2.82 6.43 3.12
N LEU A 121 -3.18 6.20 4.38
CA LEU A 121 -4.27 5.29 4.73
C LEU A 121 -5.60 5.79 4.19
N SER A 122 -5.89 7.09 4.34
CA SER A 122 -7.11 7.69 3.78
C SER A 122 -7.21 7.51 2.29
N ALA A 123 -6.10 7.72 1.57
CA ALA A 123 -6.05 7.54 0.13
C ALA A 123 -6.31 6.07 -0.26
N ALA A 124 -5.68 5.13 0.46
CA ALA A 124 -5.88 3.71 0.22
C ALA A 124 -7.33 3.30 0.41
N ILE A 125 -7.98 3.79 1.46
CA ILE A 125 -9.37 3.49 1.75
C ILE A 125 -10.29 4.09 0.67
N LYS A 126 -10.07 5.34 0.29
CA LYS A 126 -10.87 6.00 -0.76
C LYS A 126 -10.77 5.26 -2.08
N LEU A 127 -9.56 4.88 -2.48
CA LEU A 127 -9.34 4.14 -3.72
C LEU A 127 -9.95 2.73 -3.63
N SER A 128 -9.91 2.10 -2.47
CA SER A 128 -10.57 0.81 -2.25
C SER A 128 -12.08 0.92 -2.48
N LEU A 129 -12.72 1.96 -1.94
CA LEU A 129 -14.17 2.15 -2.07
C LEU A 129 -14.59 2.41 -3.51
N ILE A 130 -13.75 3.03 -4.32
CA ILE A 130 -14.02 3.26 -5.73
C ILE A 130 -14.15 1.93 -6.49
N HIS A 131 -13.43 0.90 -6.07
CA HIS A 131 -13.42 -0.41 -6.75
C HIS A 131 -14.52 -1.36 -6.24
N ILE A 132 -15.29 -0.97 -5.25
CA ILE A 132 -16.44 -1.72 -4.76
C ILE A 132 -17.74 -1.23 -5.47
#